data_4da7ba7438299c33f0161c1f279d24aa
#
_entry.id   4da7ba7438299c33f0161c1f279d24aa
#
_cell.length_a   1.000
_cell.length_b   1.000
_cell.length_c   1.000
_cell.angle_alpha   90.00
_cell.angle_beta   90.00
_cell.angle_gamma   90.00
#
_symmetry.space_group_name_H-M   'P 1'
#
loop_
_entity.id
_entity.type
_entity.pdbx_description
1 polymer ?
#
loop_
_entity_poly.entity_id
_entity_poly.type
_entity_poly.pdbx_seq_one_letter_code
_entity_poly.pdbx_strand_id
1 'polypeptide(L)'
;MHPMLTIAVRAARKAGNVIARHYETPDSVETSQKGSNDFVTNVDKAAEAIIIETIRKSYPQHTIITEESGEHVGEDLDVQWVIDPLDGTTNFVKRLPHFAVSIAVRIKGRTEVAVVYDPMRNELFTATRGQGAQLNGYRLRGSTARDLDGTIIATGFPFKAKQHAASYMKILGNMFTECADFRRTGSAALDLAYVAAARVDGYFEIGLRPWDFAAGELIAREAGALVCDFTGGHNYMATGNIVAGNPRVVKAMLANMRDELSDALKR
;
A
#
# COMPACT_ATOMS: atom_id res chain seq x y z
N MET A 1 19.34 -6.42 11.71
CA MET A 1 18.32 -6.41 10.61
C MET A 1 17.55 -7.71 10.69
N HIS A 2 16.24 -7.68 10.61
CA HIS A 2 15.39 -8.90 10.67
C HIS A 2 15.72 -9.81 9.45
N PRO A 3 15.94 -11.13 9.62
CA PRO A 3 16.35 -12.00 8.51
C PRO A 3 15.38 -11.96 7.32
N MET A 4 14.07 -11.98 7.57
CA MET A 4 13.06 -11.91 6.52
C MET A 4 13.06 -10.54 5.79
N LEU A 5 13.44 -9.43 6.45
CA LEU A 5 13.59 -8.13 5.79
C LEU A 5 14.67 -8.19 4.69
N THR A 6 15.78 -8.87 4.95
CA THR A 6 16.85 -9.04 3.95
C THR A 6 16.36 -9.78 2.70
N ILE A 7 15.53 -10.80 2.89
CA ILE A 7 14.95 -11.56 1.77
C ILE A 7 13.88 -10.74 1.04
N ALA A 8 13.00 -10.03 1.79
CA ALA A 8 12.00 -9.14 1.21
C ALA A 8 12.63 -8.04 0.34
N VAL A 9 13.70 -7.38 0.83
CA VAL A 9 14.43 -6.36 0.06
C VAL A 9 15.06 -6.95 -1.20
N ARG A 10 15.67 -8.14 -1.09
CA ARG A 10 16.25 -8.83 -2.26
C ARG A 10 15.18 -9.16 -3.31
N ALA A 11 14.03 -9.67 -2.88
CA ALA A 11 12.92 -10.00 -3.75
C ALA A 11 12.36 -8.75 -4.43
N ALA A 12 12.09 -7.68 -3.66
CA ALA A 12 11.57 -6.43 -4.19
C ALA A 12 12.51 -5.78 -5.23
N ARG A 13 13.82 -5.76 -4.98
CA ARG A 13 14.79 -5.23 -5.96
C ARG A 13 14.86 -6.06 -7.23
N LYS A 14 14.82 -7.39 -7.14
CA LYS A 14 14.81 -8.26 -8.32
C LYS A 14 13.55 -8.03 -9.18
N ALA A 15 12.38 -7.98 -8.55
CA ALA A 15 11.11 -7.69 -9.22
C ALA A 15 11.12 -6.29 -9.84
N GLY A 16 11.55 -5.27 -9.08
CA GLY A 16 11.65 -3.90 -9.55
C GLY A 16 12.59 -3.74 -10.77
N ASN A 17 13.68 -4.49 -10.84
CA ASN A 17 14.55 -4.50 -12.01
C ASN A 17 13.85 -5.05 -13.26
N VAL A 18 13.00 -6.06 -13.11
CA VAL A 18 12.19 -6.60 -14.22
C VAL A 18 11.15 -5.57 -14.66
N ILE A 19 10.44 -4.96 -13.69
CA ILE A 19 9.45 -3.92 -13.95
C ILE A 19 10.08 -2.73 -14.69
N ALA A 20 11.20 -2.21 -14.20
CA ALA A 20 11.89 -1.08 -14.82
C ALA A 20 12.34 -1.39 -16.27
N ARG A 21 12.88 -2.59 -16.52
CA ARG A 21 13.27 -3.02 -17.87
C ARG A 21 12.07 -3.03 -18.83
N HIS A 22 10.93 -3.59 -18.43
CA HIS A 22 9.76 -3.62 -19.30
C HIS A 22 9.11 -2.24 -19.42
N TYR A 23 9.24 -1.38 -18.41
CA TYR A 23 8.83 0.01 -18.54
C TYR A 23 9.62 0.76 -19.62
N GLU A 24 10.90 0.46 -19.83
CA GLU A 24 11.72 1.03 -20.88
C GLU A 24 11.43 0.41 -22.27
N THR A 25 10.89 -0.81 -22.32
CA THR A 25 10.59 -1.56 -23.55
C THR A 25 9.11 -1.90 -23.68
N PRO A 26 8.22 -0.90 -23.95
CA PRO A 26 6.76 -1.06 -23.90
C PRO A 26 6.20 -2.11 -24.87
N ASP A 27 6.85 -2.33 -26.02
CA ASP A 27 6.43 -3.33 -27.01
C ASP A 27 6.48 -4.78 -26.47
N SER A 28 7.18 -5.00 -25.35
CA SER A 28 7.26 -6.29 -24.65
C SER A 28 6.15 -6.51 -23.64
N VAL A 29 5.26 -5.52 -23.45
CA VAL A 29 4.20 -5.55 -22.43
C VAL A 29 2.87 -6.03 -23.03
N GLU A 30 2.45 -7.21 -22.60
CA GLU A 30 1.12 -7.76 -22.92
C GLU A 30 0.15 -7.42 -21.80
N THR A 31 -0.94 -6.73 -22.14
CA THR A 31 -1.95 -6.30 -21.18
C THR A 31 -3.24 -7.09 -21.35
N SER A 32 -3.81 -7.56 -20.25
CA SER A 32 -5.14 -8.14 -20.19
C SER A 32 -5.98 -7.48 -19.08
N GLN A 33 -7.29 -7.68 -19.08
CA GLN A 33 -8.19 -7.15 -18.06
C GLN A 33 -8.69 -8.29 -17.17
N LYS A 34 -8.54 -8.14 -15.84
CA LYS A 34 -9.15 -9.00 -14.83
C LYS A 34 -10.63 -8.68 -14.62
N GLY A 35 -11.02 -7.42 -14.89
CA GLY A 35 -12.36 -6.87 -14.71
C GLY A 35 -12.48 -5.48 -15.31
N SER A 36 -13.61 -4.81 -15.09
CA SER A 36 -13.82 -3.44 -15.59
C SER A 36 -12.80 -2.48 -14.95
N ASN A 37 -11.91 -1.91 -15.77
CA ASN A 37 -10.84 -1.00 -15.35
C ASN A 37 -9.78 -1.63 -14.40
N ASP A 38 -9.64 -2.95 -14.43
CA ASP A 38 -8.67 -3.70 -13.64
C ASP A 38 -7.71 -4.43 -14.60
N PHE A 39 -6.47 -3.96 -14.66
CA PHE A 39 -5.47 -4.43 -15.61
C PHE A 39 -4.48 -5.38 -14.95
N VAL A 40 -3.98 -6.33 -15.71
CA VAL A 40 -2.84 -7.17 -15.40
C VAL A 40 -1.95 -7.29 -16.64
N THR A 41 -0.67 -7.36 -16.43
CA THR A 41 0.30 -7.56 -17.50
C THR A 41 1.14 -8.82 -17.29
N ASN A 42 1.85 -9.25 -18.35
CA ASN A 42 2.88 -10.28 -18.22
C ASN A 42 3.98 -9.88 -17.24
N VAL A 43 4.16 -8.57 -17.00
CA VAL A 43 5.16 -8.02 -16.08
C VAL A 43 4.78 -8.26 -14.61
N ASP A 44 3.49 -8.10 -14.24
CA ASP A 44 2.98 -8.43 -12.90
C ASP A 44 3.30 -9.90 -12.57
N LYS A 45 2.98 -10.79 -13.49
CA LYS A 45 3.23 -12.24 -13.34
C LYS A 45 4.72 -12.59 -13.27
N ALA A 46 5.55 -11.94 -14.08
CA ALA A 46 7.00 -12.14 -14.06
C ALA A 46 7.64 -11.62 -12.76
N ALA A 47 7.20 -10.46 -12.28
CA ALA A 47 7.62 -9.90 -11.00
C ALA A 47 7.21 -10.80 -9.83
N GLU A 48 5.96 -11.29 -9.84
CA GLU A 48 5.45 -12.22 -8.82
C GLU A 48 6.27 -13.52 -8.76
N ALA A 49 6.51 -14.15 -9.90
CA ALA A 49 7.28 -15.39 -9.98
C ALA A 49 8.69 -15.24 -9.37
N ILE A 50 9.36 -14.11 -9.65
CA ILE A 50 10.69 -13.80 -9.10
C ILE A 50 10.64 -13.59 -7.59
N ILE A 51 9.60 -12.93 -7.08
CA ILE A 51 9.40 -12.73 -5.64
C ILE A 51 9.19 -14.08 -4.96
N ILE A 52 8.26 -14.90 -5.45
CA ILE A 52 7.95 -16.22 -4.91
C ILE A 52 9.21 -17.12 -4.91
N GLU A 53 9.92 -17.18 -6.03
CA GLU A 53 11.16 -17.97 -6.14
C GLU A 53 12.21 -17.53 -5.10
N THR A 54 12.36 -16.21 -4.93
CA THR A 54 13.34 -15.65 -4.00
C THR A 54 13.00 -15.98 -2.55
N ILE A 55 11.71 -15.93 -2.19
CA ILE A 55 11.23 -16.28 -0.84
C ILE A 55 11.36 -17.79 -0.60
N ARG A 56 10.90 -18.62 -1.55
CA ARG A 56 10.91 -20.08 -1.42
C ARG A 56 12.32 -20.68 -1.25
N LYS A 57 13.34 -20.05 -1.82
CA LYS A 57 14.74 -20.47 -1.62
C LYS A 57 15.21 -20.36 -0.18
N SER A 58 14.64 -19.45 0.61
CA SER A 58 15.04 -19.22 2.00
C SER A 58 14.01 -19.72 3.00
N TYR A 59 12.75 -19.70 2.63
CA TYR A 59 11.59 -20.01 3.46
C TYR A 59 10.58 -20.89 2.69
N PRO A 60 10.92 -22.15 2.36
CA PRO A 60 10.07 -23.02 1.53
C PRO A 60 8.74 -23.38 2.19
N GLN A 61 8.68 -23.38 3.53
CA GLN A 61 7.50 -23.76 4.31
C GLN A 61 6.52 -22.63 4.61
N HIS A 62 6.89 -21.35 4.36
CA HIS A 62 6.00 -20.24 4.67
C HIS A 62 4.85 -20.13 3.65
N THR A 63 3.69 -19.67 4.11
CA THR A 63 2.56 -19.35 3.25
C THR A 63 2.84 -18.04 2.49
N ILE A 64 2.45 -17.97 1.22
CA ILE A 64 2.58 -16.77 0.38
C ILE A 64 1.20 -16.43 -0.18
N ILE A 65 0.77 -15.18 -0.01
CA ILE A 65 -0.49 -14.63 -0.51
C ILE A 65 -0.15 -13.52 -1.48
N THR A 66 -0.59 -13.64 -2.72
CA THR A 66 -0.28 -12.69 -3.79
C THR A 66 -1.53 -12.20 -4.49
N GLU A 67 -1.44 -11.06 -5.18
CA GLU A 67 -2.54 -10.53 -5.97
C GLU A 67 -2.85 -11.39 -7.20
N GLU A 68 -1.82 -11.92 -7.90
CA GLU A 68 -2.00 -12.52 -9.21
C GLU A 68 -2.36 -14.01 -9.15
N SER A 69 -1.60 -14.79 -8.40
CA SER A 69 -1.79 -16.24 -8.30
C SER A 69 -2.51 -16.70 -7.03
N GLY A 70 -2.86 -15.77 -6.14
CA GLY A 70 -3.61 -16.07 -4.92
C GLY A 70 -2.76 -16.65 -3.81
N GLU A 71 -3.31 -17.62 -3.09
CA GLU A 71 -2.68 -18.19 -1.90
C GLU A 71 -1.88 -19.45 -2.23
N HIS A 72 -0.62 -19.46 -1.87
CA HIS A 72 0.29 -20.61 -1.90
C HIS A 72 0.52 -21.10 -0.48
N VAL A 73 -0.33 -22.00 -0.03
CA VAL A 73 -0.28 -22.54 1.35
C VAL A 73 1.03 -23.28 1.60
N GLY A 74 1.72 -22.91 2.68
CA GLY A 74 2.90 -23.58 3.19
C GLY A 74 2.58 -24.46 4.39
N GLU A 75 3.58 -25.16 4.93
CA GLU A 75 3.45 -25.96 6.16
C GLU A 75 3.35 -25.07 7.41
N ASP A 76 4.02 -23.90 7.38
CA ASP A 76 3.95 -22.90 8.46
C ASP A 76 2.84 -21.89 8.14
N LEU A 77 1.69 -22.07 8.78
CA LEU A 77 0.51 -21.21 8.64
C LEU A 77 0.62 -19.91 9.47
N ASP A 78 1.52 -19.87 10.45
CA ASP A 78 1.72 -18.69 11.29
C ASP A 78 2.46 -17.57 10.56
N VAL A 79 3.26 -17.90 9.53
CA VAL A 79 4.06 -16.95 8.76
C VAL A 79 3.51 -16.81 7.34
N GLN A 80 3.03 -15.61 7.03
CA GLN A 80 2.43 -15.27 5.74
C GLN A 80 3.19 -14.11 5.07
N TRP A 81 3.61 -14.31 3.84
CA TRP A 81 4.10 -13.24 2.97
C TRP A 81 2.93 -12.70 2.14
N VAL A 82 2.65 -11.42 2.27
CA VAL A 82 1.55 -10.75 1.57
C VAL A 82 2.16 -9.81 0.53
N ILE A 83 1.85 -10.03 -0.75
CA ILE A 83 2.62 -9.47 -1.86
C ILE A 83 1.70 -8.85 -2.91
N ASP A 84 1.98 -7.60 -3.27
CA ASP A 84 1.58 -7.01 -4.54
C ASP A 84 2.84 -6.86 -5.41
N PRO A 85 2.94 -7.59 -6.53
CA PRO A 85 4.12 -7.54 -7.39
C PRO A 85 4.25 -6.22 -8.14
N LEU A 86 3.15 -5.51 -8.41
CA LEU A 86 3.11 -4.24 -9.15
C LEU A 86 1.89 -3.41 -8.75
N ASP A 87 1.91 -2.80 -7.56
CA ASP A 87 0.89 -1.83 -7.14
C ASP A 87 0.94 -0.59 -8.04
N GLY A 88 -0.18 -0.30 -8.72
CA GLY A 88 -0.27 0.74 -9.73
C GLY A 88 -0.14 0.24 -11.17
N THR A 89 -0.60 -0.97 -11.50
CA THR A 89 -0.57 -1.55 -12.86
C THR A 89 -1.16 -0.61 -13.91
N THR A 90 -2.25 0.11 -13.59
CA THR A 90 -2.83 1.12 -14.50
C THR A 90 -1.82 2.23 -14.84
N ASN A 91 -1.07 2.72 -13.86
CA ASN A 91 -0.01 3.71 -14.08
C ASN A 91 1.09 3.14 -14.97
N PHE A 92 1.52 1.92 -14.70
CA PHE A 92 2.52 1.23 -15.51
C PHE A 92 2.08 1.12 -16.97
N VAL A 93 0.86 0.63 -17.24
CA VAL A 93 0.29 0.49 -18.59
C VAL A 93 0.18 1.85 -19.29
N LYS A 94 -0.19 2.90 -18.54
CA LYS A 94 -0.34 4.26 -19.06
C LYS A 94 0.96 5.08 -19.09
N ARG A 95 2.10 4.46 -18.79
CA ARG A 95 3.43 5.11 -18.81
C ARG A 95 3.58 6.24 -17.80
N LEU A 96 2.83 6.18 -16.70
CA LEU A 96 3.01 7.06 -15.56
C LEU A 96 4.00 6.39 -14.60
N PRO A 97 5.19 6.98 -14.30
CA PRO A 97 6.25 6.36 -13.51
C PRO A 97 5.94 6.43 -12.01
N HIS A 98 4.82 5.83 -11.59
CA HIS A 98 4.35 5.82 -10.20
C HIS A 98 3.67 4.50 -9.89
N PHE A 99 4.46 3.54 -9.45
CA PHE A 99 4.08 2.18 -9.08
C PHE A 99 5.17 1.55 -8.21
N ALA A 100 4.84 0.50 -7.47
CA ALA A 100 5.76 -0.12 -6.55
C ALA A 100 5.59 -1.63 -6.44
N VAL A 101 6.63 -2.30 -5.93
CA VAL A 101 6.55 -3.64 -5.34
C VAL A 101 6.22 -3.50 -3.86
N SER A 102 5.20 -4.19 -3.38
CA SER A 102 4.78 -4.21 -1.98
C SER A 102 4.94 -5.62 -1.40
N ILE A 103 5.70 -5.77 -0.31
CA ILE A 103 5.93 -7.05 0.37
C ILE A 103 5.79 -6.85 1.87
N ALA A 104 4.84 -7.54 2.49
CA ALA A 104 4.70 -7.62 3.94
C ALA A 104 4.93 -9.04 4.44
N VAL A 105 5.49 -9.20 5.64
CA VAL A 105 5.52 -10.47 6.35
C VAL A 105 4.64 -10.34 7.58
N ARG A 106 3.63 -11.20 7.67
CA ARG A 106 2.73 -11.29 8.82
C ARG A 106 3.06 -12.55 9.61
N ILE A 107 3.15 -12.40 10.92
CA ILE A 107 3.38 -13.50 11.86
C ILE A 107 2.22 -13.52 12.85
N LYS A 108 1.49 -14.63 12.90
CA LYS A 108 0.30 -14.80 13.75
C LYS A 108 -0.71 -13.64 13.54
N GLY A 109 -0.96 -13.31 12.27
CA GLY A 109 -1.91 -12.28 11.88
C GLY A 109 -1.43 -10.83 12.03
N ARG A 110 -0.18 -10.58 12.50
CA ARG A 110 0.38 -9.25 12.71
C ARG A 110 1.53 -8.97 11.75
N THR A 111 1.51 -7.82 11.08
CA THR A 111 2.59 -7.40 10.18
C THR A 111 3.84 -7.08 10.97
N GLU A 112 4.95 -7.79 10.71
CA GLU A 112 6.22 -7.65 11.42
C GLU A 112 7.32 -7.07 10.55
N VAL A 113 7.26 -7.27 9.22
CA VAL A 113 8.24 -6.77 8.25
C VAL A 113 7.52 -6.18 7.07
N ALA A 114 8.04 -5.07 6.54
CA ALA A 114 7.47 -4.39 5.38
C ALA A 114 8.55 -3.85 4.44
N VAL A 115 8.27 -3.96 3.14
CA VAL A 115 9.04 -3.36 2.07
C VAL A 115 8.08 -2.81 1.03
N VAL A 116 8.27 -1.53 0.66
CA VAL A 116 7.68 -0.92 -0.53
C VAL A 116 8.83 -0.36 -1.38
N TYR A 117 8.92 -0.77 -2.63
CA TYR A 117 10.01 -0.36 -3.51
C TYR A 117 9.48 0.27 -4.80
N ASP A 118 9.76 1.55 -4.98
CA ASP A 118 9.56 2.28 -6.24
C ASP A 118 10.79 2.10 -7.14
N PRO A 119 10.71 1.31 -8.22
CA PRO A 119 11.86 1.04 -9.08
C PRO A 119 12.26 2.23 -9.96
N MET A 120 11.33 3.15 -10.24
CA MET A 120 11.60 4.29 -11.11
C MET A 120 12.35 5.41 -10.40
N ARG A 121 12.09 5.58 -9.08
CA ARG A 121 12.81 6.54 -8.23
C ARG A 121 13.96 5.91 -7.46
N ASN A 122 14.09 4.57 -7.51
CA ASN A 122 15.01 3.80 -6.66
C ASN A 122 14.81 4.13 -5.17
N GLU A 123 13.56 4.22 -4.74
CA GLU A 123 13.18 4.50 -3.37
C GLU A 123 12.74 3.20 -2.69
N LEU A 124 13.50 2.79 -1.68
CA LEU A 124 13.26 1.59 -0.89
C LEU A 124 12.77 1.99 0.49
N PHE A 125 11.48 1.84 0.75
CA PHE A 125 10.87 2.01 2.06
C PHE A 125 10.89 0.67 2.79
N THR A 126 11.36 0.66 4.03
CA THR A 126 11.44 -0.56 4.85
C THR A 126 10.99 -0.28 6.27
N ALA A 127 10.38 -1.29 6.90
CA ALA A 127 10.11 -1.27 8.33
C ALA A 127 10.22 -2.67 8.94
N THR A 128 10.60 -2.72 10.20
CA THR A 128 10.43 -3.87 11.08
C THR A 128 9.72 -3.37 12.33
N ARG A 129 8.72 -4.07 12.79
CA ARG A 129 7.92 -3.65 13.95
C ARG A 129 8.80 -3.35 15.16
N GLY A 130 8.59 -2.17 15.77
CA GLY A 130 9.34 -1.67 16.91
C GLY A 130 10.75 -1.17 16.60
N GLN A 131 11.17 -1.14 15.34
CA GLN A 131 12.52 -0.68 14.95
C GLN A 131 12.50 0.61 14.11
N GLY A 132 11.32 1.12 13.79
CA GLY A 132 11.13 2.31 12.97
C GLY A 132 11.13 2.01 11.47
N ALA A 133 10.74 3.02 10.69
CA ALA A 133 10.72 2.97 9.23
C ALA A 133 11.91 3.74 8.62
N GLN A 134 12.32 3.34 7.43
CA GLN A 134 13.45 3.92 6.72
C GLN A 134 13.14 4.08 5.22
N LEU A 135 13.68 5.13 4.61
CA LEU A 135 13.80 5.30 3.17
C LEU A 135 15.29 5.27 2.79
N ASN A 136 15.69 4.29 1.98
CA ASN A 136 17.07 4.10 1.55
C ASN A 136 18.09 4.08 2.71
N GLY A 137 17.69 3.52 3.87
CA GLY A 137 18.50 3.44 5.08
C GLY A 137 18.39 4.67 6.01
N TYR A 138 17.75 5.76 5.59
CA TYR A 138 17.51 6.94 6.43
C TYR A 138 16.19 6.83 7.17
N ARG A 139 16.21 7.10 8.46
CA ARG A 139 15.03 7.01 9.33
C ARG A 139 13.94 7.98 8.91
N LEU A 140 12.72 7.48 8.78
CA LEU A 140 11.54 8.27 8.50
C LEU A 140 10.86 8.77 9.79
N ARG A 141 10.18 9.91 9.65
CA ARG A 141 9.23 10.46 10.60
C ARG A 141 8.09 11.09 9.83
N GLY A 142 6.86 10.75 10.22
CA GLY A 142 5.66 11.29 9.61
C GLY A 142 5.47 12.79 9.84
N SER A 143 4.42 13.33 9.25
CA SER A 143 4.04 14.75 9.35
C SER A 143 3.80 15.20 10.79
N THR A 144 4.09 16.47 11.06
CA THR A 144 3.83 17.15 12.33
C THR A 144 2.62 18.09 12.27
N ALA A 145 1.81 18.02 11.21
CA ALA A 145 0.60 18.83 11.04
C ALA A 145 -0.35 18.69 12.25
N ARG A 146 -1.05 19.77 12.58
CA ARG A 146 -1.89 19.83 13.79
C ARG A 146 -3.38 19.69 13.51
N ASP A 147 -3.79 20.00 12.30
CA ASP A 147 -5.15 19.94 11.75
C ASP A 147 -5.07 19.70 10.23
N LEU A 148 -6.13 19.96 9.47
CA LEU A 148 -6.16 19.82 8.01
C LEU A 148 -5.64 21.05 7.26
N ASP A 149 -5.56 22.22 7.90
CA ASP A 149 -5.10 23.43 7.22
C ASP A 149 -3.65 23.27 6.70
N GLY A 150 -3.44 23.60 5.45
CA GLY A 150 -2.14 23.47 4.77
C GLY A 150 -1.71 22.04 4.47
N THR A 151 -2.53 21.03 4.76
CA THR A 151 -2.16 19.61 4.53
C THR A 151 -2.45 19.15 3.11
N ILE A 152 -1.70 18.12 2.69
CA ILE A 152 -1.94 17.36 1.48
C ILE A 152 -2.43 15.97 1.86
N ILE A 153 -3.61 15.60 1.37
CA ILE A 153 -4.22 14.29 1.63
C ILE A 153 -4.15 13.42 0.36
N ALA A 154 -3.61 12.22 0.48
CA ALA A 154 -3.64 11.24 -0.59
C ALA A 154 -4.89 10.36 -0.48
N THR A 155 -5.39 9.85 -1.61
CA THR A 155 -6.59 9.01 -1.66
C THR A 155 -6.66 8.17 -2.94
N GLY A 156 -7.46 7.11 -2.92
CA GLY A 156 -7.87 6.36 -4.11
C GLY A 156 -9.37 6.41 -4.34
N PHE A 157 -9.81 6.36 -5.58
CA PHE A 157 -11.22 6.25 -5.90
C PHE A 157 -11.73 4.81 -5.71
N PRO A 158 -12.95 4.59 -5.20
CA PRO A 158 -13.51 3.25 -5.02
C PRO A 158 -13.98 2.65 -6.36
N PHE A 159 -13.09 2.50 -7.33
CA PHE A 159 -13.44 2.06 -8.69
C PHE A 159 -13.93 0.61 -8.74
N LYS A 160 -13.50 -0.24 -7.82
CA LYS A 160 -14.01 -1.63 -7.63
C LYS A 160 -15.28 -1.66 -6.76
N ALA A 161 -15.62 -0.57 -6.06
CA ALA A 161 -16.73 -0.46 -5.11
C ALA A 161 -17.58 0.80 -5.37
N LYS A 162 -18.04 0.97 -6.61
CA LYS A 162 -18.75 2.18 -7.09
C LYS A 162 -20.03 2.51 -6.33
N GLN A 163 -20.62 1.54 -5.60
CA GLN A 163 -21.75 1.78 -4.69
C GLN A 163 -21.41 2.78 -3.56
N HIS A 164 -20.13 2.97 -3.25
CA HIS A 164 -19.66 3.92 -2.25
C HIS A 164 -19.31 5.31 -2.83
N ALA A 165 -19.48 5.52 -4.14
CA ALA A 165 -19.06 6.76 -4.80
C ALA A 165 -19.75 8.00 -4.20
N ALA A 166 -21.04 7.92 -3.85
CA ALA A 166 -21.77 9.05 -3.26
C ALA A 166 -21.21 9.45 -1.89
N SER A 167 -21.00 8.50 -0.98
CA SER A 167 -20.36 8.74 0.32
C SER A 167 -18.92 9.26 0.14
N TYR A 168 -18.15 8.63 -0.75
CA TYR A 168 -16.78 9.04 -1.04
C TYR A 168 -16.69 10.50 -1.50
N MET A 169 -17.55 10.93 -2.45
CA MET A 169 -17.53 12.30 -2.96
C MET A 169 -17.91 13.34 -1.91
N LYS A 170 -18.81 13.01 -1.00
CA LYS A 170 -19.15 13.88 0.12
C LYS A 170 -18.00 14.01 1.11
N ILE A 171 -17.36 12.88 1.49
CA ILE A 171 -16.16 12.86 2.33
C ILE A 171 -15.07 13.73 1.71
N LEU A 172 -14.79 13.53 0.41
CA LEU A 172 -13.80 14.31 -0.32
C LEU A 172 -14.15 15.81 -0.31
N GLY A 173 -15.42 16.16 -0.56
CA GLY A 173 -15.91 17.53 -0.55
C GLY A 173 -15.75 18.22 0.79
N ASN A 174 -16.08 17.54 1.89
CA ASN A 174 -15.92 18.06 3.25
C ASN A 174 -14.44 18.37 3.54
N MET A 175 -13.55 17.43 3.29
CA MET A 175 -12.11 17.61 3.53
C MET A 175 -11.49 18.67 2.60
N PHE A 176 -11.99 18.80 1.35
CA PHE A 176 -11.48 19.78 0.39
C PHE A 176 -11.61 21.21 0.88
N THR A 177 -12.60 21.52 1.69
CA THR A 177 -12.78 22.86 2.26
C THR A 177 -11.79 23.20 3.39
N GLU A 178 -11.09 22.19 3.93
CA GLU A 178 -10.20 22.33 5.08
C GLU A 178 -8.71 22.09 4.76
N CYS A 179 -8.41 21.24 3.76
CA CYS A 179 -7.03 20.92 3.39
C CYS A 179 -6.51 21.78 2.25
N ALA A 180 -5.19 21.83 2.04
CA ALA A 180 -4.57 22.57 0.95
C ALA A 180 -4.77 21.89 -0.40
N ASP A 181 -4.69 20.55 -0.46
CA ASP A 181 -4.77 19.84 -1.74
C ASP A 181 -4.95 18.33 -1.56
N PHE A 182 -5.33 17.65 -2.65
CA PHE A 182 -5.41 16.20 -2.73
C PHE A 182 -4.41 15.62 -3.71
N ARG A 183 -4.01 14.36 -3.47
CA ARG A 183 -3.29 13.54 -4.44
C ARG A 183 -4.05 12.25 -4.68
N ARG A 184 -4.32 11.96 -5.93
CA ARG A 184 -4.83 10.67 -6.40
C ARG A 184 -3.74 10.04 -7.27
N THR A 185 -2.78 9.38 -6.65
CA THR A 185 -1.57 8.92 -7.32
C THR A 185 -1.75 7.60 -8.04
N GLY A 186 -2.57 6.67 -7.48
CA GLY A 186 -2.90 5.38 -8.07
C GLY A 186 -2.00 4.23 -7.63
N SER A 187 -1.30 4.37 -6.49
CA SER A 187 -0.53 3.32 -5.80
C SER A 187 -0.74 3.46 -4.30
N ALA A 188 -1.54 2.60 -3.71
CA ALA A 188 -1.86 2.64 -2.28
C ALA A 188 -0.61 2.39 -1.41
N ALA A 189 0.27 1.49 -1.85
CA ALA A 189 1.53 1.20 -1.17
C ALA A 189 2.43 2.45 -1.12
N LEU A 190 2.54 3.21 -2.22
CA LEU A 190 3.33 4.45 -2.25
C LEU A 190 2.66 5.57 -1.47
N ASP A 191 1.33 5.71 -1.52
CA ASP A 191 0.62 6.72 -0.75
C ASP A 191 0.86 6.55 0.76
N LEU A 192 0.79 5.33 1.28
CA LEU A 192 1.12 5.02 2.67
C LEU A 192 2.61 5.23 3.00
N ALA A 193 3.51 4.88 2.08
CA ALA A 193 4.94 5.16 2.24
C ALA A 193 5.22 6.68 2.25
N TYR A 194 4.45 7.46 1.50
CA TYR A 194 4.55 8.92 1.47
C TYR A 194 3.99 9.57 2.74
N VAL A 195 2.96 8.98 3.38
CA VAL A 195 2.57 9.36 4.75
C VAL A 195 3.74 9.18 5.71
N ALA A 196 4.44 8.04 5.65
CA ALA A 196 5.61 7.77 6.48
C ALA A 196 6.76 8.77 6.26
N ALA A 197 6.91 9.26 5.03
CA ALA A 197 7.95 10.21 4.62
C ALA A 197 7.54 11.68 4.79
N ALA A 198 6.35 11.97 5.32
CA ALA A 198 5.77 13.32 5.41
C ALA A 198 5.71 14.07 4.06
N ARG A 199 5.55 13.32 2.95
CA ARG A 199 5.29 13.89 1.61
C ARG A 199 3.82 14.21 1.42
N VAL A 200 2.96 13.47 2.11
CA VAL A 200 1.54 13.75 2.33
C VAL A 200 1.26 13.61 3.82
N ASP A 201 0.25 14.32 4.32
CA ASP A 201 -0.05 14.41 5.75
C ASP A 201 -1.06 13.36 6.20
N GLY A 202 -1.88 12.90 5.27
CA GLY A 202 -2.89 11.86 5.49
C GLY A 202 -3.21 11.09 4.23
N TYR A 203 -3.88 9.96 4.45
CA TYR A 203 -4.34 9.07 3.38
C TYR A 203 -5.62 8.38 3.79
N PHE A 204 -6.55 8.17 2.85
CA PHE A 204 -7.70 7.30 3.03
C PHE A 204 -8.11 6.64 1.73
N GLU A 205 -8.56 5.39 1.82
CA GLU A 205 -9.10 4.64 0.67
C GLU A 205 -10.13 3.60 1.11
N ILE A 206 -11.04 3.23 0.19
CA ILE A 206 -12.14 2.30 0.41
C ILE A 206 -11.87 0.99 -0.33
N GLY A 207 -12.00 -0.14 0.37
CA GLY A 207 -12.10 -1.46 -0.23
C GLY A 207 -10.81 -2.03 -0.80
N LEU A 208 -9.67 -1.67 -0.21
CA LEU A 208 -8.37 -2.23 -0.53
C LEU A 208 -8.27 -3.72 -0.17
N ARG A 209 -7.32 -4.40 -0.80
CA ARG A 209 -6.93 -5.76 -0.44
C ARG A 209 -5.70 -5.75 0.47
N PRO A 210 -5.46 -6.79 1.28
CA PRO A 210 -4.31 -6.82 2.19
C PRO A 210 -2.95 -6.56 1.52
N TRP A 211 -2.75 -7.02 0.29
CA TRP A 211 -1.50 -6.82 -0.45
C TRP A 211 -1.27 -5.36 -0.85
N ASP A 212 -2.33 -4.57 -1.08
CA ASP A 212 -2.23 -3.15 -1.43
C ASP A 212 -1.65 -2.32 -0.28
N PHE A 213 -1.89 -2.70 1.00
CA PHE A 213 -1.59 -1.81 2.13
C PHE A 213 -0.83 -2.44 3.30
N ALA A 214 -0.72 -3.77 3.42
CA ALA A 214 -0.12 -4.38 4.61
C ALA A 214 1.34 -3.95 4.85
N ALA A 215 2.12 -3.72 3.79
CA ALA A 215 3.47 -3.19 3.92
C ALA A 215 3.45 -1.69 4.25
N GLY A 216 2.69 -0.90 3.50
CA GLY A 216 2.58 0.54 3.70
C GLY A 216 2.04 0.91 5.09
N GLU A 217 1.10 0.13 5.62
CA GLU A 217 0.55 0.27 6.97
C GLU A 217 1.65 0.19 8.04
N LEU A 218 2.49 -0.84 7.98
CA LEU A 218 3.57 -0.98 8.95
C LEU A 218 4.59 0.16 8.80
N ILE A 219 4.95 0.52 7.57
CA ILE A 219 5.89 1.62 7.31
C ILE A 219 5.35 2.94 7.91
N ALA A 220 4.07 3.24 7.69
CA ALA A 220 3.42 4.43 8.24
C ALA A 220 3.43 4.42 9.78
N ARG A 221 3.04 3.31 10.41
CA ARG A 221 3.06 3.17 11.88
C ARG A 221 4.44 3.33 12.47
N GLU A 222 5.44 2.71 11.88
CA GLU A 222 6.83 2.77 12.36
C GLU A 222 7.47 4.15 12.16
N ALA A 223 6.87 4.99 11.30
CA ALA A 223 7.21 6.41 11.18
C ALA A 223 6.42 7.32 12.15
N GLY A 224 5.50 6.76 12.96
CA GLY A 224 4.71 7.47 13.96
C GLY A 224 3.31 7.87 13.51
N ALA A 225 2.82 7.38 12.36
CA ALA A 225 1.46 7.61 11.94
C ALA A 225 0.47 6.72 12.72
N LEU A 226 -0.75 7.22 12.89
CA LEU A 226 -1.92 6.43 13.28
C LEU A 226 -2.51 5.80 12.01
N VAL A 227 -2.86 4.53 12.09
CA VAL A 227 -3.60 3.82 11.03
C VAL A 227 -4.83 3.18 11.65
N CYS A 228 -6.01 3.40 11.08
CA CYS A 228 -7.28 2.90 11.57
C CYS A 228 -8.27 2.68 10.41
N ASP A 229 -9.44 2.11 10.73
CA ASP A 229 -10.59 2.11 9.83
C ASP A 229 -11.36 3.44 9.91
N PHE A 230 -12.44 3.57 9.14
CA PHE A 230 -13.26 4.80 9.05
C PHE A 230 -14.02 5.13 10.33
N THR A 231 -14.09 4.22 11.29
CA THR A 231 -14.69 4.44 12.62
C THR A 231 -13.64 4.73 13.70
N GLY A 232 -12.37 4.72 13.33
CA GLY A 232 -11.24 4.87 14.25
C GLY A 232 -10.81 3.55 14.91
N GLY A 233 -11.38 2.42 14.47
CA GLY A 233 -11.07 1.07 14.96
C GLY A 233 -9.90 0.41 14.23
N HIS A 234 -9.81 -0.92 14.36
CA HIS A 234 -8.70 -1.70 13.82
C HIS A 234 -9.13 -2.76 12.78
N ASN A 235 -10.37 -2.64 12.26
CA ASN A 235 -10.92 -3.64 11.35
C ASN A 235 -10.49 -3.47 9.88
N TYR A 236 -9.63 -2.48 9.57
CA TYR A 236 -9.19 -2.16 8.21
C TYR A 236 -8.56 -3.35 7.47
N MET A 237 -7.91 -4.31 8.17
CA MET A 237 -7.37 -5.51 7.53
C MET A 237 -8.45 -6.42 6.93
N ALA A 238 -9.65 -6.43 7.51
CA ALA A 238 -10.78 -7.21 7.02
C ALA A 238 -11.63 -6.44 6.00
N THR A 239 -11.81 -5.14 6.21
CA THR A 239 -12.70 -4.30 5.38
C THR A 239 -12.00 -3.69 4.17
N GLY A 240 -10.69 -3.45 4.27
CA GLY A 240 -9.94 -2.66 3.30
C GLY A 240 -10.22 -1.16 3.36
N ASN A 241 -11.00 -0.69 4.35
CA ASN A 241 -11.28 0.73 4.55
C ASN A 241 -10.23 1.31 5.49
N ILE A 242 -9.34 2.15 4.99
CA ILE A 242 -8.16 2.59 5.74
C ILE A 242 -8.06 4.11 5.80
N VAL A 243 -7.65 4.62 6.96
CA VAL A 243 -7.22 6.01 7.19
C VAL A 243 -5.84 5.97 7.85
N ALA A 244 -4.90 6.76 7.35
CA ALA A 244 -3.55 6.86 7.89
C ALA A 244 -3.07 8.31 7.90
N GLY A 245 -2.22 8.66 8.87
CA GLY A 245 -1.62 9.99 8.95
C GLY A 245 -1.16 10.34 10.36
N ASN A 246 -0.75 11.59 10.54
CA ASN A 246 -0.52 12.12 11.88
C ASN A 246 -1.79 11.94 12.74
N PRO A 247 -1.70 11.58 14.02
CA PRO A 247 -2.89 11.35 14.87
C PRO A 247 -3.90 12.49 14.91
N ARG A 248 -3.46 13.75 14.82
CA ARG A 248 -4.34 14.92 14.78
C ARG A 248 -5.04 15.07 13.44
N VAL A 249 -4.30 14.86 12.34
CA VAL A 249 -4.86 14.85 10.98
C VAL A 249 -5.87 13.71 10.85
N VAL A 250 -5.56 12.50 11.30
CA VAL A 250 -6.52 11.37 11.30
C VAL A 250 -7.78 11.70 12.08
N LYS A 251 -7.67 12.32 13.26
CA LYS A 251 -8.84 12.74 14.03
C LYS A 251 -9.73 13.71 13.25
N ALA A 252 -9.14 14.69 12.57
CA ALA A 252 -9.86 15.64 11.74
C ALA A 252 -10.49 14.97 10.50
N MET A 253 -9.76 14.07 9.83
CA MET A 253 -10.29 13.28 8.72
C MET A 253 -11.51 12.45 9.14
N LEU A 254 -11.42 11.72 10.26
CA LEU A 254 -12.52 10.91 10.80
C LEU A 254 -13.75 11.77 11.17
N ALA A 255 -13.56 13.00 11.65
CA ALA A 255 -14.65 13.92 11.92
C ALA A 255 -15.39 14.30 10.62
N ASN A 256 -14.66 14.55 9.53
CA ASN A 256 -15.20 14.86 8.20
C ASN A 256 -15.88 13.64 7.53
N MET A 257 -15.52 12.42 7.92
CA MET A 257 -16.10 11.19 7.37
C MET A 257 -17.39 10.79 8.07
N ARG A 258 -17.50 11.00 9.39
CA ARG A 258 -18.48 10.37 10.30
C ARG A 258 -19.91 10.39 9.78
N ASP A 259 -20.38 11.55 9.32
CA ASP A 259 -21.79 11.75 8.95
C ASP A 259 -22.07 11.27 7.51
N GLU A 260 -21.03 11.00 6.73
CA GLU A 260 -21.12 10.59 5.34
C GLU A 260 -20.93 9.07 5.14
N LEU A 261 -20.59 8.35 6.20
CA LEU A 261 -20.40 6.90 6.13
C LEU A 261 -21.75 6.17 6.03
N SER A 262 -21.91 5.38 4.99
CA SER A 262 -22.99 4.38 4.92
C SER A 262 -22.78 3.27 5.97
N ASP A 263 -23.83 2.52 6.30
CA ASP A 263 -23.72 1.41 7.25
C ASP A 263 -22.71 0.33 6.81
N ALA A 264 -22.52 0.17 5.50
CA ALA A 264 -21.52 -0.74 4.95
C ALA A 264 -20.07 -0.25 5.18
N LEU A 265 -19.85 1.06 5.28
CA LEU A 265 -18.53 1.65 5.53
C LEU A 265 -18.21 1.79 7.04
N LYS A 266 -19.20 1.59 7.91
CA LYS A 266 -19.04 1.61 9.39
C LYS A 266 -18.67 0.24 9.98
N ARG A 267 -18.70 -0.82 9.17
CA ARG A 267 -18.52 -2.22 9.63
C ARG A 267 -17.08 -2.67 9.64
#